data_3a693d66f3fcbdc51b4b79a6c00138da
#
_entry.id   3a693d66f3fcbdc51b4b79a6c00138da
#
_cell.length_a   1.000
_cell.length_b   1.000
_cell.length_c   1.000
_cell.angle_alpha   90.00
_cell.angle_beta   90.00
_cell.angle_gamma   90.00
#
_symmetry.space_group_name_H-M   'P 1'
#
loop_
_entity.id
_entity.type
_entity.pdbx_description
1 polymer ?
#
loop_
_entity_poly.entity_id
_entity_poly.type
_entity_poly.pdbx_seq_one_letter_code
_entity_poly.pdbx_strand_id
1 'polypeptide(L)'
;MRKYLIVAVAAIISALALTSVAQADPIQSITTKLTPQKLPKKKYKPAKIYVEILTGPMGTGPNPEQPPSAFNTKVNFPANMKFDTKKVPKCKGTEAQLQNTTTDKAKQVCGNKSIVSKGSGTPTGPEHATGTSAWVTVDLPGPNTTLGVPVVVTAFNGEKKNQIFLHSRADSVNNTSVLVGKIKKGPKGFGKQLNVKIPPLLAGAITRFTATVKSGKYVQARCKTKNMKFQAVTQYENHPTTTDDFSSKCKRK
;
A
#
# COMPACT_ATOMS: atom_id res chain seq x y z
N MET A 1 -50.30 -12.23 64.68
CA MET A 1 -49.90 -13.17 63.61
C MET A 1 -49.73 -12.38 62.37
N ARG A 2 -48.48 -12.02 61.99
CA ARG A 2 -48.14 -11.23 60.82
C ARG A 2 -47.78 -12.18 59.66
N LYS A 3 -48.58 -12.15 58.63
CA LYS A 3 -48.29 -12.88 57.36
C LYS A 3 -47.31 -12.09 56.56
N TYR A 4 -46.10 -12.63 56.33
CA TYR A 4 -45.11 -12.07 55.43
C TYR A 4 -45.46 -12.48 54.01
N LEU A 5 -45.78 -11.48 53.18
CA LEU A 5 -45.95 -11.63 51.75
C LEU A 5 -44.53 -11.60 51.10
N ILE A 6 -44.06 -12.73 50.60
CA ILE A 6 -42.81 -12.82 49.82
C ILE A 6 -43.16 -12.45 48.41
N VAL A 7 -42.80 -11.26 48.03
CA VAL A 7 -42.83 -10.84 46.63
C VAL A 7 -41.56 -11.37 45.94
N ALA A 8 -41.70 -12.41 45.15
CA ALA A 8 -40.65 -12.90 44.28
C ALA A 8 -40.49 -11.94 43.10
N VAL A 9 -39.49 -11.09 43.16
CA VAL A 9 -39.05 -10.27 41.98
C VAL A 9 -38.27 -11.20 41.06
N ALA A 10 -38.92 -11.69 40.01
CA ALA A 10 -38.28 -12.38 38.92
C ALA A 10 -37.44 -11.35 38.13
N ALA A 11 -36.14 -11.32 38.40
CA ALA A 11 -35.20 -10.57 37.60
C ALA A 11 -35.09 -11.24 36.22
N ILE A 12 -35.79 -10.71 35.25
CA ILE A 12 -35.58 -11.05 33.83
C ILE A 12 -34.23 -10.43 33.42
N ILE A 13 -33.20 -11.23 33.56
CA ILE A 13 -31.90 -10.94 32.92
C ILE A 13 -32.13 -11.12 31.44
N SER A 14 -32.49 -10.05 30.76
CA SER A 14 -32.43 -9.96 29.31
C SER A 14 -30.96 -10.10 28.93
N ALA A 15 -30.54 -11.29 28.58
CA ALA A 15 -29.29 -11.52 27.89
C ALA A 15 -29.38 -10.76 26.55
N LEU A 16 -28.93 -9.53 26.55
CA LEU A 16 -28.54 -8.84 25.33
C LEU A 16 -27.42 -9.68 24.73
N ALA A 17 -27.81 -10.60 23.85
CA ALA A 17 -26.88 -11.20 22.91
C ALA A 17 -26.31 -10.04 22.14
N LEU A 18 -25.12 -9.59 22.53
CA LEU A 18 -24.25 -8.77 21.67
C LEU A 18 -23.97 -9.67 20.49
N THR A 19 -24.83 -9.60 19.48
CA THR A 19 -24.50 -10.07 18.16
C THR A 19 -23.30 -9.23 17.75
N SER A 20 -22.10 -9.77 17.95
CA SER A 20 -20.90 -9.26 17.31
C SER A 20 -21.24 -9.26 15.82
N VAL A 21 -21.56 -8.10 15.28
CA VAL A 21 -21.64 -7.94 13.84
C VAL A 21 -20.27 -8.39 13.36
N ALA A 22 -20.22 -9.55 12.71
CA ALA A 22 -18.99 -10.05 12.13
C ALA A 22 -18.58 -9.00 11.09
N GLN A 23 -17.64 -8.17 11.47
CA GLN A 23 -17.07 -7.17 10.60
C GLN A 23 -16.39 -7.94 9.47
N ALA A 24 -16.83 -7.71 8.24
CA ALA A 24 -16.25 -8.39 7.10
C ALA A 24 -14.76 -8.04 6.99
N ASP A 25 -13.93 -9.04 6.71
CA ASP A 25 -12.50 -8.82 6.52
C ASP A 25 -12.24 -7.99 5.26
N PRO A 26 -11.28 -7.05 5.30
CA PRO A 26 -10.92 -6.28 4.12
C PRO A 26 -10.37 -7.19 3.02
N ILE A 27 -10.90 -7.04 1.81
CA ILE A 27 -10.45 -7.79 0.64
C ILE A 27 -9.26 -7.05 0.04
N GLN A 28 -8.13 -7.75 -0.08
CA GLN A 28 -6.93 -7.20 -0.71
C GLN A 28 -6.52 -8.06 -1.90
N SER A 29 -6.03 -7.43 -2.96
CA SER A 29 -5.36 -8.11 -4.07
C SER A 29 -4.07 -7.41 -4.47
N ILE A 30 -3.07 -8.20 -4.88
CA ILE A 30 -1.83 -7.69 -5.46
C ILE A 30 -1.67 -8.19 -6.91
N THR A 31 -1.36 -7.27 -7.81
CA THR A 31 -0.95 -7.58 -9.18
C THR A 31 0.43 -7.04 -9.46
N THR A 32 1.26 -7.80 -10.17
CA THR A 32 2.60 -7.35 -10.54
C THR A 32 2.93 -7.66 -11.99
N LYS A 33 3.68 -6.74 -12.64
CA LYS A 33 4.19 -6.93 -14.00
C LYS A 33 5.68 -6.62 -14.06
N LEU A 34 6.46 -7.61 -14.49
CA LEU A 34 7.90 -7.44 -14.71
C LEU A 34 8.19 -7.19 -16.19
N THR A 35 9.03 -6.20 -16.48
CA THR A 35 9.45 -5.87 -17.85
C THR A 35 10.97 -5.71 -17.90
N PRO A 36 11.70 -6.41 -18.80
CA PRO A 36 11.21 -7.44 -19.72
C PRO A 36 10.85 -8.75 -19.03
N GLN A 37 9.93 -9.51 -19.60
CA GLN A 37 9.59 -10.87 -19.08
C GLN A 37 10.64 -11.92 -19.44
N LYS A 38 11.44 -11.69 -20.51
CA LYS A 38 12.55 -12.57 -20.92
C LYS A 38 13.84 -12.11 -20.24
N LEU A 39 14.33 -12.91 -19.28
CA LEU A 39 15.52 -12.61 -18.50
C LEU A 39 16.47 -13.83 -18.43
N PRO A 40 17.79 -13.63 -18.26
CA PRO A 40 18.73 -14.71 -18.11
C PRO A 40 18.49 -15.50 -16.81
N LYS A 41 18.84 -16.81 -16.82
CA LYS A 41 18.75 -17.68 -15.64
C LYS A 41 19.76 -17.29 -14.54
N LYS A 42 21.00 -16.98 -14.94
CA LYS A 42 22.11 -16.76 -14.00
C LYS A 42 22.40 -15.28 -13.72
N LYS A 43 22.40 -14.42 -14.73
CA LYS A 43 22.83 -13.01 -14.63
C LYS A 43 21.65 -12.09 -14.33
N TYR A 44 21.82 -11.16 -13.39
CA TYR A 44 20.85 -10.10 -13.16
C TYR A 44 20.90 -9.06 -14.28
N LYS A 45 19.75 -8.62 -14.73
CA LYS A 45 19.60 -7.57 -15.75
C LYS A 45 18.64 -6.49 -15.24
N PRO A 46 18.78 -5.25 -15.71
CA PRO A 46 17.83 -4.19 -15.40
C PRO A 46 16.39 -4.63 -15.70
N ALA A 47 15.48 -4.34 -14.78
CA ALA A 47 14.08 -4.65 -14.94
C ALA A 47 13.21 -3.52 -14.38
N LYS A 48 12.08 -3.26 -15.03
CA LYS A 48 11.01 -2.42 -14.54
C LYS A 48 10.00 -3.30 -13.84
N ILE A 49 9.52 -2.88 -12.68
CA ILE A 49 8.43 -3.55 -12.00
C ILE A 49 7.24 -2.60 -11.88
N TYR A 50 6.07 -3.11 -12.16
CA TYR A 50 4.78 -2.53 -11.80
C TYR A 50 4.20 -3.36 -10.66
N VAL A 51 3.68 -2.69 -9.65
CA VAL A 51 2.96 -3.28 -8.54
C VAL A 51 1.65 -2.51 -8.39
N GLU A 52 0.57 -3.22 -8.23
CA GLU A 52 -0.74 -2.70 -7.90
C GLU A 52 -1.28 -3.44 -6.70
N ILE A 53 -1.81 -2.71 -5.75
CA ILE A 53 -2.50 -3.22 -4.58
C ILE A 53 -3.89 -2.58 -4.59
N LEU A 54 -4.91 -3.41 -4.58
CA LEU A 54 -6.30 -3.01 -4.42
C LEU A 54 -6.77 -3.45 -3.06
N THR A 55 -7.48 -2.58 -2.36
CA THR A 55 -8.21 -2.91 -1.14
C THR A 55 -9.67 -2.67 -1.42
N GLY A 56 -10.43 -3.74 -1.44
CA GLY A 56 -11.87 -3.70 -1.72
C GLY A 56 -12.68 -3.23 -0.51
N PRO A 57 -13.94 -2.87 -0.75
CA PRO A 57 -14.90 -2.59 0.30
C PRO A 57 -15.11 -3.83 1.17
N MET A 58 -15.53 -3.63 2.39
CA MET A 58 -15.97 -4.70 3.28
C MET A 58 -17.43 -5.06 3.00
N GLY A 59 -17.70 -6.37 2.94
CA GLY A 59 -19.06 -6.88 2.69
C GLY A 59 -19.46 -6.89 1.22
N THR A 60 -20.52 -7.63 0.92
CA THR A 60 -21.07 -7.84 -0.42
C THR A 60 -22.47 -7.24 -0.59
N GLY A 61 -22.92 -6.43 0.36
CA GLY A 61 -24.23 -5.78 0.34
C GLY A 61 -24.33 -4.64 -0.67
N PRO A 62 -25.55 -4.09 -0.88
CA PRO A 62 -25.76 -2.96 -1.79
C PRO A 62 -25.01 -1.67 -1.34
N ASN A 63 -24.58 -1.62 -0.09
CA ASN A 63 -23.82 -0.52 0.48
C ASN A 63 -22.55 -1.09 1.14
N PRO A 64 -21.51 -1.43 0.37
CA PRO A 64 -20.28 -1.96 0.92
C PRO A 64 -19.58 -0.88 1.75
N GLU A 65 -19.18 -1.26 2.98
CA GLU A 65 -18.47 -0.36 3.88
C GLU A 65 -17.09 -0.01 3.32
N GLN A 66 -16.61 1.20 3.61
CA GLN A 66 -15.25 1.60 3.31
C GLN A 66 -14.27 0.62 3.97
N PRO A 67 -13.20 0.18 3.27
CA PRO A 67 -12.18 -0.63 3.91
C PRO A 67 -11.50 0.16 5.05
N PRO A 68 -11.03 -0.53 6.11
CA PRO A 68 -10.36 0.12 7.21
C PRO A 68 -9.05 0.78 6.77
N SER A 69 -8.64 1.82 7.47
CA SER A 69 -7.36 2.47 7.23
C SER A 69 -6.21 1.52 7.50
N ALA A 70 -5.36 1.34 6.50
CA ALA A 70 -4.11 0.60 6.65
C ALA A 70 -3.08 1.46 7.40
N PHE A 71 -2.39 0.91 8.40
CA PHE A 71 -1.27 1.60 9.08
C PHE A 71 0.10 1.05 8.67
N ASN A 72 0.16 -0.12 8.05
CA ASN A 72 1.42 -0.69 7.58
C ASN A 72 1.19 -1.66 6.41
N THR A 73 1.95 -1.48 5.34
CA THR A 73 1.95 -2.40 4.20
C THR A 73 3.35 -2.90 3.91
N LYS A 74 3.47 -4.22 3.74
CA LYS A 74 4.72 -4.91 3.38
C LYS A 74 4.54 -5.54 2.01
N VAL A 75 5.47 -5.26 1.09
CA VAL A 75 5.52 -5.92 -0.21
C VAL A 75 6.76 -6.80 -0.25
N ASN A 76 6.55 -8.11 -0.37
CA ASN A 76 7.59 -9.12 -0.45
C ASN A 76 7.92 -9.41 -1.92
N PHE A 77 9.19 -9.31 -2.25
CA PHE A 77 9.72 -9.52 -3.61
C PHE A 77 10.45 -10.85 -3.74
N PRO A 78 10.38 -11.51 -4.90
CA PRO A 78 11.03 -12.79 -5.13
C PRO A 78 12.55 -12.72 -4.92
N ALA A 79 13.17 -13.83 -4.51
CA ALA A 79 14.62 -13.93 -4.33
C ALA A 79 15.42 -13.70 -5.62
N ASN A 80 14.73 -13.72 -6.77
CA ASN A 80 15.30 -13.46 -8.10
C ASN A 80 15.39 -11.98 -8.46
N MET A 81 15.02 -11.09 -7.53
CA MET A 81 15.09 -9.63 -7.68
C MET A 81 16.10 -9.00 -6.73
N LYS A 82 16.71 -7.93 -7.17
CA LYS A 82 17.63 -7.10 -6.37
C LYS A 82 17.23 -5.64 -6.48
N PHE A 83 17.34 -4.93 -5.36
CA PHE A 83 17.23 -3.48 -5.28
C PHE A 83 18.59 -2.92 -4.87
N ASP A 84 19.18 -2.10 -5.72
CA ASP A 84 20.49 -1.48 -5.46
C ASP A 84 20.33 0.03 -5.23
N THR A 85 20.04 0.38 -3.99
CA THR A 85 19.85 1.77 -3.57
C THR A 85 21.14 2.60 -3.65
N LYS A 86 22.31 1.98 -3.81
CA LYS A 86 23.59 2.69 -3.99
C LYS A 86 23.81 3.20 -5.41
N LYS A 87 23.11 2.63 -6.39
CA LYS A 87 23.27 2.97 -7.81
C LYS A 87 22.39 4.14 -8.28
N VAL A 88 21.57 4.68 -7.40
CA VAL A 88 20.73 5.85 -7.66
C VAL A 88 21.08 6.91 -6.62
N PRO A 89 21.26 8.17 -7.01
CA PRO A 89 21.49 9.26 -6.06
C PRO A 89 20.43 9.28 -4.97
N LYS A 90 20.84 9.64 -3.77
CA LYS A 90 19.91 9.82 -2.65
C LYS A 90 19.21 11.17 -2.76
N CYS A 91 18.01 11.24 -2.21
CA CYS A 91 17.36 12.51 -1.92
C CYS A 91 18.25 13.33 -0.98
N LYS A 92 18.45 14.59 -1.28
CA LYS A 92 19.26 15.52 -0.46
C LYS A 92 18.46 16.08 0.72
N GLY A 93 17.14 16.07 0.64
CA GLY A 93 16.25 16.55 1.68
C GLY A 93 15.85 15.47 2.68
N THR A 94 15.44 15.91 3.86
CA THR A 94 14.87 15.09 4.92
C THR A 94 13.37 14.88 4.72
N GLU A 95 12.78 13.92 5.42
CA GLU A 95 11.33 13.73 5.48
C GLU A 95 10.59 15.03 5.84
N ALA A 96 11.05 15.73 6.88
CA ALA A 96 10.44 16.98 7.35
C ALA A 96 10.47 18.09 6.28
N GLN A 97 11.53 18.18 5.48
CA GLN A 97 11.63 19.16 4.39
C GLN A 97 10.70 18.86 3.22
N LEU A 98 10.24 17.61 3.09
CA LEU A 98 9.32 17.18 2.04
C LEU A 98 7.85 17.30 2.46
N GLN A 99 7.56 17.35 3.76
CA GLN A 99 6.20 17.58 4.26
C GLN A 99 5.68 18.94 3.78
N ASN A 100 4.39 19.00 3.50
CA ASN A 100 3.70 20.22 3.06
C ASN A 100 4.28 20.86 1.77
N THR A 101 4.99 20.07 0.94
CA THR A 101 5.50 20.55 -0.34
C THR A 101 4.66 20.07 -1.52
N THR A 102 4.68 20.83 -2.62
CA THR A 102 4.17 20.35 -3.90
C THR A 102 5.10 19.26 -4.47
N THR A 103 4.58 18.47 -5.40
CA THR A 103 5.39 17.45 -6.09
C THR A 103 6.64 18.05 -6.77
N ASP A 104 6.52 19.23 -7.35
CA ASP A 104 7.66 19.86 -8.04
C ASP A 104 8.69 20.40 -7.05
N LYS A 105 8.25 20.95 -5.92
CA LYS A 105 9.16 21.34 -4.85
C LYS A 105 9.90 20.15 -4.27
N ALA A 106 9.22 19.02 -4.06
CA ALA A 106 9.86 17.78 -3.62
C ALA A 106 10.93 17.29 -4.62
N LYS A 107 10.66 17.38 -5.94
CA LYS A 107 11.64 17.06 -6.98
C LYS A 107 12.85 18.00 -6.95
N GLN A 108 12.65 19.28 -6.67
CA GLN A 108 13.76 20.24 -6.50
C GLN A 108 14.62 19.88 -5.30
N VAL A 109 14.01 19.62 -4.15
CA VAL A 109 14.69 19.27 -2.89
C VAL A 109 15.46 17.96 -3.02
N CYS A 110 14.84 16.91 -3.54
CA CYS A 110 15.46 15.60 -3.69
C CYS A 110 16.41 15.48 -4.90
N GLY A 111 16.16 16.28 -5.93
CA GLY A 111 16.80 16.15 -7.24
C GLY A 111 16.20 15.03 -8.10
N ASN A 112 15.96 15.32 -9.37
CA ASN A 112 15.30 14.38 -10.32
C ASN A 112 16.02 13.04 -10.48
N LYS A 113 17.34 13.00 -10.26
CA LYS A 113 18.14 11.76 -10.37
C LYS A 113 17.86 10.77 -9.22
N SER A 114 17.30 11.24 -8.10
CA SER A 114 16.93 10.40 -6.96
C SER A 114 15.57 9.71 -7.12
N ILE A 115 14.77 10.11 -8.12
CA ILE A 115 13.45 9.53 -8.39
C ILE A 115 13.60 8.09 -8.88
N VAL A 116 13.01 7.14 -8.18
CA VAL A 116 13.00 5.71 -8.52
C VAL A 116 11.67 5.26 -9.14
N SER A 117 10.58 5.98 -8.95
CA SER A 117 9.31 5.75 -9.64
C SER A 117 9.33 6.29 -11.07
N LYS A 118 8.49 5.71 -11.93
CA LYS A 118 8.22 6.22 -13.27
C LYS A 118 6.78 6.69 -13.35
N GLY A 119 6.61 7.93 -13.84
CA GLY A 119 5.29 8.54 -14.00
C GLY A 119 4.70 8.93 -12.65
N SER A 120 4.30 10.15 -12.53
CA SER A 120 3.39 10.64 -11.52
C SER A 120 2.23 11.22 -12.32
N GLY A 121 1.20 10.42 -12.56
CA GLY A 121 -0.04 10.90 -13.16
C GLY A 121 -1.08 11.07 -12.08
N THR A 122 -1.88 12.11 -12.15
CA THR A 122 -3.10 12.21 -11.36
C THR A 122 -4.06 11.13 -11.85
N PRO A 123 -4.50 10.18 -11.01
CA PRO A 123 -5.52 9.23 -11.44
C PRO A 123 -6.81 9.97 -11.71
N THR A 124 -7.47 9.66 -12.82
CA THR A 124 -8.77 10.24 -13.20
C THR A 124 -9.95 9.45 -12.63
N GLY A 125 -9.67 8.36 -11.92
CA GLY A 125 -10.63 7.48 -11.27
C GLY A 125 -9.93 6.28 -10.64
N PRO A 126 -10.65 5.48 -9.84
CA PRO A 126 -10.07 4.30 -9.21
C PRO A 126 -9.55 3.28 -10.24
N GLU A 127 -10.13 3.25 -11.44
CA GLU A 127 -9.76 2.35 -12.54
C GLU A 127 -8.58 2.85 -13.38
N HIS A 128 -8.24 4.15 -13.30
CA HIS A 128 -7.29 4.82 -14.22
C HIS A 128 -6.02 5.29 -13.53
N ALA A 129 -5.48 4.50 -12.61
CA ALA A 129 -4.18 4.80 -12.02
C ALA A 129 -3.04 4.53 -13.00
N THR A 130 -2.36 5.57 -13.47
CA THR A 130 -1.17 5.47 -14.32
C THR A 130 0.08 5.86 -13.56
N GLY A 131 1.17 5.11 -13.78
CA GLY A 131 2.46 5.43 -13.17
C GLY A 131 2.55 5.01 -11.71
N THR A 132 2.87 5.95 -10.82
CA THR A 132 2.90 5.75 -9.37
C THR A 132 1.90 6.71 -8.75
N SER A 133 0.83 6.17 -8.19
CA SER A 133 -0.31 6.94 -7.69
C SER A 133 -1.10 6.14 -6.65
N ALA A 134 -1.99 6.81 -5.93
CA ALA A 134 -2.95 6.16 -5.07
C ALA A 134 -4.35 6.77 -5.28
N TRP A 135 -5.37 6.00 -4.95
CA TRP A 135 -6.73 6.46 -4.83
C TRP A 135 -7.19 6.26 -3.39
N VAL A 136 -7.62 7.33 -2.76
CA VAL A 136 -8.15 7.31 -1.40
C VAL A 136 -9.65 7.51 -1.47
N THR A 137 -10.39 6.67 -0.77
CA THR A 137 -11.84 6.83 -0.61
C THR A 137 -12.12 7.36 0.78
N VAL A 138 -12.93 8.40 0.87
CA VAL A 138 -13.33 9.04 2.12
C VAL A 138 -14.85 8.95 2.23
N ASP A 139 -15.35 8.37 3.32
CA ASP A 139 -16.78 8.39 3.62
C ASP A 139 -17.19 9.75 4.14
N LEU A 140 -18.20 10.32 3.54
CA LEU A 140 -18.80 11.57 3.97
C LEU A 140 -20.08 11.29 4.79
N PRO A 141 -20.47 12.20 5.69
CA PRO A 141 -21.75 12.10 6.36
C PRO A 141 -22.91 12.05 5.35
N GLY A 142 -23.70 10.98 5.40
CA GLY A 142 -24.84 10.75 4.52
C GLY A 142 -24.91 9.32 3.98
N PRO A 143 -26.07 8.86 3.54
CA PRO A 143 -26.22 7.53 3.00
C PRO A 143 -25.48 7.41 1.65
N ASN A 144 -24.55 6.46 1.57
CA ASN A 144 -23.80 6.11 0.35
C ASN A 144 -22.97 7.23 -0.28
N THR A 145 -22.47 8.17 0.53
CA THR A 145 -21.69 9.29 0.02
C THR A 145 -20.21 9.02 0.26
N THR A 146 -19.47 8.68 -0.81
CA THR A 146 -18.02 8.54 -0.77
C THR A 146 -17.35 9.56 -1.68
N LEU A 147 -16.25 10.14 -1.21
CA LEU A 147 -15.40 11.02 -2.01
C LEU A 147 -14.14 10.27 -2.45
N GLY A 148 -13.90 10.20 -3.74
CA GLY A 148 -12.66 9.70 -4.30
C GLY A 148 -11.60 10.80 -4.40
N VAL A 149 -10.46 10.62 -3.76
CA VAL A 149 -9.35 11.58 -3.75
C VAL A 149 -8.17 11.00 -4.53
N PRO A 150 -7.83 11.59 -5.68
CA PRO A 150 -6.64 11.22 -6.45
C PRO A 150 -5.37 11.69 -5.75
N VAL A 151 -4.39 10.78 -5.63
CA VAL A 151 -3.11 11.05 -4.98
C VAL A 151 -1.96 10.77 -5.95
N VAL A 152 -1.19 11.79 -6.27
CA VAL A 152 0.06 11.65 -7.02
C VAL A 152 1.16 11.18 -6.07
N VAL A 153 1.85 10.09 -6.42
CA VAL A 153 2.94 9.55 -5.61
C VAL A 153 4.25 9.61 -6.38
N THR A 154 5.27 10.24 -5.78
CA THR A 154 6.63 10.24 -6.30
C THR A 154 7.55 9.52 -5.33
N ALA A 155 8.17 8.43 -5.79
CA ALA A 155 9.12 7.69 -4.96
C ALA A 155 10.55 8.16 -5.21
N PHE A 156 11.23 8.55 -4.14
CA PHE A 156 12.64 8.95 -4.13
C PHE A 156 13.49 7.91 -3.39
N ASN A 157 14.71 7.71 -3.84
CA ASN A 157 15.72 6.99 -3.05
C ASN A 157 16.06 7.86 -1.83
N GLY A 158 15.71 7.41 -0.62
CA GLY A 158 15.81 8.20 0.60
C GLY A 158 17.24 8.54 1.00
N GLU A 159 17.39 9.39 2.00
CA GLU A 159 18.71 9.84 2.51
C GLU A 159 19.50 8.72 3.17
N LYS A 160 18.82 7.77 3.84
CA LYS A 160 19.44 6.64 4.53
C LYS A 160 19.55 5.42 3.60
N LYS A 161 20.45 4.50 3.93
CA LYS A 161 20.60 3.25 3.20
C LYS A 161 19.29 2.44 3.23
N ASN A 162 18.88 1.95 2.05
CA ASN A 162 17.66 1.14 1.88
C ASN A 162 16.36 1.86 2.31
N GLN A 163 16.36 3.18 2.30
CA GLN A 163 15.19 4.00 2.55
C GLN A 163 14.59 4.48 1.23
N ILE A 164 13.28 4.61 1.20
CA ILE A 164 12.51 5.24 0.12
C ILE A 164 11.61 6.29 0.76
N PHE A 165 11.52 7.46 0.16
CA PHE A 165 10.46 8.42 0.44
C PHE A 165 9.38 8.28 -0.61
N LEU A 166 8.15 8.11 -0.18
CA LEU A 166 6.96 8.19 -1.02
C LEU A 166 6.29 9.53 -0.73
N HIS A 167 6.58 10.52 -1.54
CA HIS A 167 5.92 11.82 -1.48
C HIS A 167 4.57 11.69 -2.15
N SER A 168 3.52 11.76 -1.35
CA SER A 168 2.12 11.59 -1.74
C SER A 168 1.41 12.93 -1.67
N ARG A 169 0.88 13.41 -2.79
CA ARG A 169 0.21 14.70 -2.89
C ARG A 169 -1.20 14.54 -3.43
N ALA A 170 -2.16 15.02 -2.67
CA ALA A 170 -3.57 15.16 -3.06
C ALA A 170 -3.87 16.65 -3.31
N ASP A 171 -3.81 17.08 -4.57
CA ASP A 171 -3.96 18.49 -4.92
C ASP A 171 -5.39 19.00 -4.66
N SER A 172 -6.41 18.15 -4.87
CA SER A 172 -7.83 18.50 -4.66
C SER A 172 -8.15 18.91 -3.22
N VAL A 173 -7.38 18.41 -2.26
CA VAL A 173 -7.55 18.73 -0.83
C VAL A 173 -6.32 19.42 -0.25
N ASN A 174 -5.41 19.89 -1.10
CA ASN A 174 -4.16 20.57 -0.74
C ASN A 174 -3.35 19.84 0.37
N ASN A 175 -3.32 18.52 0.33
CA ASN A 175 -2.66 17.72 1.37
C ASN A 175 -1.43 17.00 0.81
N THR A 176 -0.37 16.93 1.64
CA THR A 176 0.86 16.20 1.34
C THR A 176 1.24 15.31 2.52
N SER A 177 1.58 14.08 2.21
CA SER A 177 2.13 13.13 3.18
C SER A 177 3.41 12.51 2.63
N VAL A 178 4.41 12.34 3.48
CA VAL A 178 5.65 11.64 3.13
C VAL A 178 5.70 10.33 3.90
N LEU A 179 5.59 9.22 3.16
CA LEU A 179 5.67 7.90 3.75
C LEU A 179 7.11 7.39 3.65
N VAL A 180 7.61 6.84 4.75
CA VAL A 180 8.95 6.27 4.79
C VAL A 180 8.91 4.77 4.59
N GLY A 181 9.41 4.33 3.44
CA GLY A 181 9.61 2.92 3.12
C GLY A 181 11.01 2.45 3.49
N LYS A 182 11.12 1.22 4.00
CA LYS A 182 12.40 0.55 4.28
C LYS A 182 12.51 -0.75 3.52
N ILE A 183 13.57 -0.89 2.71
CA ILE A 183 13.90 -2.14 2.02
C ILE A 183 14.79 -2.98 2.94
N LYS A 184 14.33 -4.17 3.29
CA LYS A 184 15.07 -5.11 4.14
C LYS A 184 15.09 -6.52 3.53
N LYS A 185 15.71 -7.47 4.21
CA LYS A 185 15.63 -8.90 3.86
C LYS A 185 14.17 -9.34 3.96
N GLY A 186 13.69 -10.07 2.96
CA GLY A 186 12.35 -10.66 2.97
C GLY A 186 12.25 -11.87 3.92
N PRO A 187 11.03 -12.30 4.24
CA PRO A 187 10.78 -13.52 4.98
C PRO A 187 11.20 -14.75 4.16
N LYS A 188 11.08 -15.96 4.76
CA LYS A 188 11.38 -17.23 4.09
C LYS A 188 10.63 -17.32 2.74
N GLY A 189 11.36 -17.66 1.68
CA GLY A 189 10.82 -17.72 0.31
C GLY A 189 10.93 -16.42 -0.49
N PHE A 190 11.21 -15.28 0.14
CA PHE A 190 11.36 -13.98 -0.52
C PHE A 190 12.77 -13.42 -0.38
N GLY A 191 13.19 -12.61 -1.33
CA GLY A 191 14.53 -11.98 -1.31
C GLY A 191 14.56 -10.67 -0.55
N LYS A 192 13.65 -9.78 -0.87
CA LYS A 192 13.54 -8.44 -0.29
C LYS A 192 12.10 -8.15 0.13
N GLN A 193 11.97 -7.25 1.07
CA GLN A 193 10.69 -6.70 1.53
C GLN A 193 10.78 -5.18 1.55
N LEU A 194 9.82 -4.50 0.95
CA LEU A 194 9.54 -3.09 1.19
C LEU A 194 8.52 -3.02 2.32
N ASN A 195 8.83 -2.32 3.38
CA ASN A 195 7.92 -2.06 4.49
C ASN A 195 7.63 -0.57 4.54
N VAL A 196 6.36 -0.19 4.43
CA VAL A 196 5.87 1.19 4.45
C VAL A 196 4.94 1.36 5.62
N LYS A 197 5.27 2.29 6.50
CA LYS A 197 4.35 2.76 7.53
C LYS A 197 3.46 3.84 6.92
N ILE A 198 2.17 3.72 7.14
CA ILE A 198 1.14 4.65 6.66
C ILE A 198 0.63 5.40 7.90
N PRO A 199 0.74 6.72 7.93
CA PRO A 199 0.16 7.49 9.03
C PRO A 199 -1.36 7.38 8.98
N PRO A 200 -2.06 7.58 10.11
CA PRO A 200 -3.52 7.59 10.12
C PRO A 200 -4.07 8.56 9.07
N LEU A 201 -4.93 8.07 8.22
CA LEU A 201 -5.73 8.90 7.33
C LEU A 201 -6.97 9.33 8.11
N LEU A 202 -7.13 10.63 8.32
CA LEU A 202 -8.14 11.20 9.23
C LEU A 202 -9.58 10.73 8.98
N ALA A 203 -9.93 10.35 7.77
CA ALA A 203 -11.28 9.87 7.44
C ALA A 203 -11.30 9.03 6.14
N GLY A 204 -10.22 8.35 5.78
CA GLY A 204 -10.18 7.66 4.49
C GLY A 204 -9.37 6.37 4.49
N ALA A 205 -9.54 5.60 3.43
CA ALA A 205 -8.78 4.39 3.16
C ALA A 205 -8.13 4.44 1.79
N ILE A 206 -6.93 3.88 1.67
CA ILE A 206 -6.29 3.68 0.36
C ILE A 206 -6.94 2.46 -0.28
N THR A 207 -7.80 2.69 -1.28
CA THR A 207 -8.48 1.61 -2.00
C THR A 207 -7.68 1.12 -3.19
N ARG A 208 -6.78 1.95 -3.73
CA ARG A 208 -5.85 1.53 -4.78
C ARG A 208 -4.50 2.20 -4.61
N PHE A 209 -3.45 1.43 -4.77
CA PHE A 209 -2.08 1.93 -4.85
C PHE A 209 -1.37 1.29 -6.05
N THR A 210 -0.79 2.10 -6.91
CA THR A 210 0.04 1.63 -8.03
C THR A 210 1.45 2.19 -7.91
N ALA A 211 2.45 1.39 -8.24
CA ALA A 211 3.82 1.81 -8.30
C ALA A 211 4.54 1.23 -9.51
N THR A 212 5.09 2.09 -10.34
CA THR A 212 6.02 1.69 -11.40
C THR A 212 7.42 2.11 -11.01
N VAL A 213 8.29 1.14 -10.73
CA VAL A 213 9.70 1.39 -10.45
C VAL A 213 10.50 1.35 -11.75
N LYS A 214 11.32 2.38 -11.98
CA LYS A 214 12.12 2.54 -13.20
C LYS A 214 13.04 1.33 -13.42
N SER A 215 13.15 0.92 -14.69
CA SER A 215 14.20 0.02 -15.12
C SER A 215 15.57 0.71 -15.02
N GLY A 216 16.61 -0.03 -14.71
CA GLY A 216 17.96 0.49 -14.64
C GLY A 216 18.81 -0.22 -13.60
N LYS A 217 19.75 0.52 -13.02
CA LYS A 217 20.64 -0.04 -11.99
C LYS A 217 19.95 -0.27 -10.65
N TYR A 218 18.78 0.39 -10.42
CA TYR A 218 18.05 0.31 -9.15
C TYR A 218 17.34 -1.02 -8.96
N VAL A 219 16.58 -1.48 -9.96
CA VAL A 219 15.89 -2.78 -9.94
C VAL A 219 16.51 -3.69 -10.98
N GLN A 220 16.90 -4.86 -10.54
CA GLN A 220 17.46 -5.92 -11.38
C GLN A 220 16.76 -7.24 -11.08
N ALA A 221 16.57 -8.04 -12.12
CA ALA A 221 15.95 -9.36 -11.99
C ALA A 221 16.64 -10.41 -12.86
N ARG A 222 16.39 -11.69 -12.54
CA ARG A 222 16.80 -12.86 -13.33
C ARG A 222 15.70 -13.92 -13.28
N CYS A 223 15.62 -14.81 -14.27
CA CYS A 223 14.66 -15.91 -14.30
C CYS A 223 15.29 -17.22 -13.78
N LYS A 224 15.62 -17.30 -12.49
CA LYS A 224 16.07 -18.58 -11.90
C LYS A 224 14.94 -19.62 -11.88
N THR A 225 13.71 -19.17 -11.62
CA THR A 225 12.46 -19.95 -11.63
C THR A 225 11.53 -19.43 -12.72
N LYS A 226 10.60 -20.26 -13.23
CA LYS A 226 9.58 -19.84 -14.22
C LYS A 226 8.57 -18.86 -13.63
N ASN A 227 8.28 -19.00 -12.33
CA ASN A 227 7.35 -18.14 -11.60
C ASN A 227 8.11 -17.31 -10.56
N MET A 228 7.75 -16.05 -10.43
CA MET A 228 8.26 -15.11 -9.47
C MET A 228 7.14 -14.75 -8.52
N LYS A 229 7.23 -15.23 -7.27
CA LYS A 229 6.20 -15.02 -6.25
C LYS A 229 6.38 -13.64 -5.60
N PHE A 230 5.31 -12.88 -5.58
CA PHE A 230 5.15 -11.61 -4.85
C PHE A 230 4.09 -11.81 -3.78
N GLN A 231 4.11 -10.98 -2.76
CA GLN A 231 3.11 -11.01 -1.71
C GLN A 231 2.92 -9.61 -1.16
N ALA A 232 1.69 -9.21 -0.93
CA ALA A 232 1.34 -8.05 -0.14
C ALA A 232 0.81 -8.50 1.23
N VAL A 233 1.23 -7.82 2.28
CA VAL A 233 0.76 -8.04 3.65
C VAL A 233 0.40 -6.67 4.21
N THR A 234 -0.87 -6.43 4.48
CA THR A 234 -1.37 -5.15 4.99
C THR A 234 -2.00 -5.32 6.35
N GLN A 235 -1.63 -4.45 7.27
CA GLN A 235 -2.15 -4.37 8.63
C GLN A 235 -3.09 -3.17 8.74
N TYR A 236 -4.26 -3.40 9.29
CA TYR A 236 -5.33 -2.41 9.46
C TYR A 236 -5.60 -2.16 10.93
N GLU A 237 -6.13 -1.00 11.25
CA GLU A 237 -6.60 -0.70 12.60
C GLU A 237 -7.85 -1.54 12.91
N ASN A 238 -7.82 -2.23 14.05
CA ASN A 238 -8.96 -3.05 14.57
C ASN A 238 -9.48 -4.15 13.61
N HIS A 239 -8.69 -4.52 12.59
CA HIS A 239 -9.05 -5.58 11.65
C HIS A 239 -7.91 -6.57 11.46
N PRO A 240 -8.20 -7.79 11.02
CA PRO A 240 -7.18 -8.79 10.72
C PRO A 240 -6.19 -8.31 9.65
N THR A 241 -4.97 -8.83 9.75
CA THR A 241 -3.94 -8.62 8.71
C THR A 241 -4.32 -9.40 7.46
N THR A 242 -4.39 -8.72 6.32
CA THR A 242 -4.61 -9.38 5.04
C THR A 242 -3.28 -9.78 4.38
N THR A 243 -3.31 -10.88 3.66
CA THR A 243 -2.16 -11.37 2.89
C THR A 243 -2.66 -11.84 1.54
N ASP A 244 -2.07 -11.33 0.48
CA ASP A 244 -2.36 -11.79 -0.88
C ASP A 244 -1.07 -12.10 -1.64
N ASP A 245 -1.11 -13.18 -2.42
CA ASP A 245 0.00 -13.73 -3.18
C ASP A 245 -0.24 -13.59 -4.68
N PHE A 246 0.78 -13.16 -5.41
CA PHE A 246 0.75 -13.09 -6.86
C PHE A 246 1.98 -13.74 -7.50
N SER A 247 1.76 -14.47 -8.58
CA SER A 247 2.84 -15.10 -9.35
C SER A 247 2.94 -14.53 -10.76
N SER A 248 4.03 -13.84 -11.03
CA SER A 248 4.36 -13.34 -12.37
C SER A 248 5.20 -14.34 -13.14
N LYS A 249 4.82 -14.63 -14.39
CA LYS A 249 5.60 -15.52 -15.28
C LYS A 249 6.90 -14.83 -15.69
N CYS A 250 8.00 -15.60 -15.68
CA CYS A 250 9.32 -15.18 -16.15
C CYS A 250 9.82 -16.15 -17.22
N LYS A 251 10.05 -15.66 -18.43
CA LYS A 251 10.58 -16.47 -19.55
C LYS A 251 12.10 -16.46 -19.52
N ARG A 252 12.73 -17.61 -19.63
CA ARG A 252 14.20 -17.70 -19.74
C ARG A 252 14.65 -17.30 -21.15
N LYS A 253 15.74 -16.52 -21.19
CA LYS A 253 16.56 -16.34 -22.40
C LYS A 253 17.53 -17.48 -22.49
#